data_a8dbae81aa00ca9279cbe36ecfaeda20
#
_entry.id   a8dbae81aa00ca9279cbe36ecfaeda20
#
_cell.length_a   1.000
_cell.length_b   1.000
_cell.length_c   1.000
_cell.angle_alpha   90.00
_cell.angle_beta   90.00
_cell.angle_gamma   90.00
#
_symmetry.space_group_name_H-M   'P 1'
#
loop_
_entity.id
_entity.type
_entity.pdbx_description
1 polymer ?
#
loop_
_entity_poly.entity_id
_entity_poly.type
_entity_poly.pdbx_seq_one_letter_code
_entity_poly.pdbx_strand_id
1 'polypeptide(L)'
;MFLSGIAGGVAALMTGAAMAQSLPSSNDVPLPTKRDGTQQVAQVAMASSDVAQNIANHFSSVKSMTGEFMQFGPRGDQAGGKFYLERPGKLRFDYDAPSTLKVIADGRNVAVGNGELDTWNFYPLSRTPLSLLLADKIDLQNRMVRDVRQQSGLTVIVLGDNSVFGDQVITLMFDSKTFELRQWTITDAQGKDTTVILSNVRTGVKFGRSVFRIPYDQIMSSPSSSD
;
A
#
# COMPACT_ATOMS: atom_id res chain seq x y z
N MET A 1 -9.46 -28.51 36.66
CA MET A 1 -8.61 -29.21 37.60
C MET A 1 -7.36 -28.39 37.79
N PHE A 2 -7.31 -27.71 38.93
CA PHE A 2 -6.16 -27.29 39.76
C PHE A 2 -5.13 -26.31 39.16
N LEU A 3 -5.04 -25.18 39.69
CA LEU A 3 -4.66 -24.47 40.97
C LEU A 3 -3.27 -23.88 40.75
N SER A 4 -3.13 -22.56 40.86
CA SER A 4 -2.93 -21.73 42.09
C SER A 4 -1.48 -21.74 42.61
N GLY A 5 -1.03 -20.54 42.92
CA GLY A 5 -0.10 -20.32 44.01
C GLY A 5 0.92 -19.21 43.74
N ILE A 6 0.70 -18.02 44.26
CA ILE A 6 1.10 -17.39 45.55
C ILE A 6 2.44 -16.67 45.44
N ALA A 7 2.52 -15.33 45.44
CA ALA A 7 2.55 -14.37 46.55
C ALA A 7 3.85 -14.36 47.39
N GLY A 8 4.39 -13.15 47.60
CA GLY A 8 5.38 -12.79 48.59
C GLY A 8 6.26 -11.61 48.09
N GLY A 9 6.14 -10.42 48.41
CA GLY A 9 5.94 -9.62 49.56
C GLY A 9 7.20 -9.48 50.40
N VAL A 10 7.97 -8.35 50.26
CA VAL A 10 8.73 -7.79 51.38
C VAL A 10 8.86 -6.29 51.19
N ALA A 11 8.28 -5.54 52.13
CA ALA A 11 8.53 -4.12 52.36
C ALA A 11 9.79 -3.96 53.20
N ALA A 12 10.61 -2.98 52.87
CA ALA A 12 11.65 -2.49 53.77
C ALA A 12 11.54 -0.94 53.84
N LEU A 13 11.05 -0.50 54.97
CA LEU A 13 11.12 0.86 55.47
C LEU A 13 12.59 1.17 55.88
N MET A 14 13.15 2.26 55.37
CA MET A 14 14.30 2.91 55.99
C MET A 14 13.99 4.41 56.13
N THR A 15 13.82 4.84 57.36
CA THR A 15 13.82 6.20 57.87
C THR A 15 15.25 6.76 57.83
N GLY A 16 15.41 7.96 57.31
CA GLY A 16 16.69 8.68 57.33
C GLY A 16 16.50 10.19 57.20
N ALA A 17 16.67 10.84 58.32
CA ALA A 17 16.90 12.21 58.72
C ALA A 17 16.93 13.35 57.68
N ALA A 18 16.14 14.37 57.94
CA ALA A 18 16.13 15.68 57.35
C ALA A 18 17.44 16.45 57.64
N MET A 19 18.14 16.87 56.59
CA MET A 19 19.09 17.98 56.65
C MET A 19 18.51 19.13 55.82
N ALA A 20 18.16 20.19 56.49
CA ALA A 20 17.76 21.44 55.85
C ALA A 20 19.00 22.09 55.21
N GLN A 21 19.05 22.15 53.93
CA GLN A 21 19.99 23.02 53.18
C GLN A 21 19.19 24.16 52.53
N SER A 22 19.60 25.38 52.91
CA SER A 22 19.09 26.62 52.37
C SER A 22 19.33 26.70 50.85
N LEU A 23 18.23 26.88 50.11
CA LEU A 23 18.27 27.13 48.67
C LEU A 23 18.73 28.56 48.38
N PRO A 24 19.64 28.78 47.44
CA PRO A 24 19.88 30.10 46.89
C PRO A 24 18.72 30.55 46.04
N SER A 25 18.27 31.79 46.27
CA SER A 25 17.30 32.49 45.42
C SER A 25 17.91 32.71 44.03
N SER A 26 17.45 32.00 43.03
CA SER A 26 17.79 32.26 41.64
C SER A 26 16.56 32.77 40.88
N ASN A 27 16.43 34.10 40.91
CA ASN A 27 15.75 34.83 39.85
C ASN A 27 16.72 34.89 38.68
N ASP A 28 16.61 33.98 37.70
CA ASP A 28 17.00 34.09 36.31
C ASP A 28 16.95 32.66 35.68
N VAL A 29 15.76 32.12 35.57
CA VAL A 29 15.51 31.05 34.60
C VAL A 29 14.87 31.71 33.38
N PRO A 30 15.51 31.73 32.21
CA PRO A 30 14.83 32.18 30.99
C PRO A 30 13.67 31.24 30.77
N LEU A 31 12.45 31.76 30.71
CA LEU A 31 11.27 31.00 30.25
C LEU A 31 11.62 30.36 28.90
N PRO A 32 11.37 29.07 28.73
CA PRO A 32 11.50 28.47 27.41
C PRO A 32 10.52 29.18 26.47
N THR A 33 11.10 29.88 25.50
CA THR A 33 10.35 30.47 24.39
C THR A 33 9.48 29.38 23.82
N LYS A 34 8.15 29.58 23.86
CA LYS A 34 7.18 28.72 23.22
C LYS A 34 7.56 28.60 21.73
N ARG A 35 8.33 27.58 21.36
CA ARG A 35 8.54 27.28 19.95
C ARG A 35 7.16 26.92 19.40
N ASP A 36 6.72 27.69 18.43
CA ASP A 36 5.45 27.50 17.74
C ASP A 36 5.39 26.08 17.20
N GLY A 37 4.71 25.18 17.92
CA GLY A 37 4.47 23.82 17.50
C GLY A 37 3.75 23.74 16.14
N THR A 38 3.02 24.79 15.79
CA THR A 38 2.31 24.93 14.52
C THR A 38 3.26 24.99 13.31
N GLN A 39 4.42 25.67 13.44
CA GLN A 39 5.39 25.76 12.34
C GLN A 39 6.12 24.43 12.14
N GLN A 40 6.40 23.70 13.19
CA GLN A 40 7.10 22.41 13.10
C GLN A 40 6.20 21.33 12.49
N VAL A 41 4.92 21.30 12.83
CA VAL A 41 3.93 20.37 12.24
C VAL A 41 3.73 20.68 10.75
N ALA A 42 3.63 21.96 10.37
CA ALA A 42 3.51 22.36 8.97
C ALA A 42 4.74 21.97 8.14
N GLN A 43 5.94 22.14 8.68
CA GLN A 43 7.19 21.80 8.01
C GLN A 43 7.35 20.28 7.82
N VAL A 44 6.95 19.46 8.79
CA VAL A 44 6.95 18.00 8.67
C VAL A 44 5.92 17.53 7.63
N ALA A 45 4.73 18.13 7.60
CA ALA A 45 3.71 17.81 6.64
C ALA A 45 4.12 18.15 5.19
N MET A 46 4.77 19.29 4.97
CA MET A 46 5.30 19.69 3.66
C MET A 46 6.42 18.74 3.21
N ALA A 47 7.36 18.39 4.09
CA ALA A 47 8.41 17.43 3.78
C ALA A 47 7.87 16.04 3.39
N SER A 48 6.81 15.60 4.04
CA SER A 48 6.14 14.33 3.72
C SER A 48 5.45 14.36 2.36
N SER A 49 4.83 15.48 2.00
CA SER A 49 4.19 15.70 0.70
C SER A 49 5.22 15.68 -0.44
N ASP A 50 6.39 16.32 -0.24
CA ASP A 50 7.47 16.35 -1.23
C ASP A 50 8.07 14.95 -1.45
N VAL A 51 8.26 14.19 -0.38
CA VAL A 51 8.71 12.79 -0.47
C VAL A 51 7.73 11.93 -1.26
N ALA A 52 6.43 12.06 -0.96
CA ALA A 52 5.39 11.32 -1.69
C ALA A 52 5.39 11.68 -3.18
N GLN A 53 5.52 12.96 -3.53
CA GLN A 53 5.55 13.41 -4.91
C GLN A 53 6.82 12.96 -5.65
N ASN A 54 7.98 12.96 -5.00
CA ASN A 54 9.20 12.43 -5.58
C ASN A 54 9.10 10.95 -5.89
N ILE A 55 8.53 10.15 -5.00
CA ILE A 55 8.24 8.74 -5.22
C ILE A 55 7.26 8.57 -6.38
N ALA A 56 6.18 9.35 -6.43
CA ALA A 56 5.20 9.30 -7.51
C ALA A 56 5.81 9.64 -8.87
N ASN A 57 6.69 10.63 -8.93
CA ASN A 57 7.41 11.02 -10.15
C ASN A 57 8.35 9.89 -10.60
N HIS A 58 9.13 9.31 -9.69
CA HIS A 58 10.01 8.18 -9.99
C HIS A 58 9.20 6.98 -10.49
N PHE A 59 8.16 6.59 -9.75
CA PHE A 59 7.32 5.44 -10.13
C PHE A 59 6.57 5.66 -11.46
N SER A 60 6.17 6.89 -11.78
CA SER A 60 5.60 7.27 -13.07
C SER A 60 6.61 7.17 -14.22
N SER A 61 7.91 7.36 -13.95
CA SER A 61 8.97 7.24 -14.95
C SER A 61 9.20 5.80 -15.41
N VAL A 62 8.85 4.81 -14.55
CA VAL A 62 8.91 3.39 -14.87
C VAL A 62 7.75 3.03 -15.80
N LYS A 63 8.02 2.97 -17.12
CA LYS A 63 6.98 2.73 -18.15
C LYS A 63 6.60 1.25 -18.25
N SER A 64 7.51 0.35 -17.93
CA SER A 64 7.23 -1.09 -17.95
C SER A 64 8.02 -1.81 -16.89
N MET A 65 7.41 -2.85 -16.33
CA MET A 65 8.07 -3.75 -15.37
C MET A 65 7.43 -5.14 -15.37
N THR A 66 8.21 -6.13 -14.94
CA THR A 66 7.78 -7.50 -14.73
C THR A 66 8.50 -8.09 -13.54
N GLY A 67 7.98 -9.13 -12.96
CA GLY A 67 8.55 -9.83 -11.83
C GLY A 67 7.61 -10.92 -11.31
N GLU A 68 7.81 -11.26 -10.08
CA GLU A 68 6.97 -12.20 -9.34
C GLU A 68 6.14 -11.46 -8.31
N PHE A 69 4.98 -12.01 -7.98
CA PHE A 69 4.15 -11.49 -6.91
C PHE A 69 3.68 -12.59 -5.97
N MET A 70 3.38 -12.19 -4.74
CA MET A 70 2.62 -12.98 -3.78
C MET A 70 1.42 -12.16 -3.32
N GLN A 71 0.23 -12.68 -3.50
CA GLN A 71 -1.02 -12.09 -3.05
C GLN A 71 -1.52 -12.79 -1.79
N PHE A 72 -1.97 -11.99 -0.83
CA PHE A 72 -2.65 -12.42 0.39
C PHE A 72 -4.06 -11.88 0.35
N GLY A 73 -5.03 -12.76 0.33
CA GLY A 73 -6.44 -12.41 0.33
C GLY A 73 -7.00 -12.19 1.73
N PRO A 74 -8.23 -11.63 1.82
CA PRO A 74 -8.84 -11.23 3.09
C PRO A 74 -9.18 -12.38 4.04
N ARG A 75 -9.13 -13.62 3.57
CA ARG A 75 -9.37 -14.82 4.39
C ARG A 75 -8.09 -15.57 4.74
N GLY A 76 -6.92 -14.98 4.43
CA GLY A 76 -5.62 -15.60 4.64
C GLY A 76 -5.20 -16.54 3.50
N ASP A 77 -5.97 -16.59 2.42
CA ASP A 77 -5.60 -17.28 1.19
C ASP A 77 -4.38 -16.62 0.56
N GLN A 78 -3.51 -17.44 -0.03
CA GLN A 78 -2.27 -17.00 -0.65
C GLN A 78 -2.17 -17.56 -2.07
N ALA A 79 -1.74 -16.72 -3.00
CA ALA A 79 -1.48 -17.13 -4.37
C ALA A 79 -0.30 -16.33 -4.94
N GLY A 80 0.65 -17.02 -5.53
CA GLY A 80 1.80 -16.42 -6.21
C GLY A 80 1.64 -16.43 -7.72
N GLY A 81 2.61 -15.82 -8.41
CA GLY A 81 2.64 -15.82 -9.85
C GLY A 81 3.56 -14.79 -10.46
N LYS A 82 3.38 -14.53 -11.73
CA LYS A 82 4.13 -13.54 -12.50
C LYS A 82 3.27 -12.35 -12.87
N PHE A 83 3.85 -11.16 -12.81
CA PHE A 83 3.17 -9.96 -13.25
C PHE A 83 3.90 -9.27 -14.39
N TYR A 84 3.14 -8.56 -15.20
CA TYR A 84 3.58 -7.73 -16.31
C TYR A 84 2.83 -6.41 -16.24
N LEU A 85 3.54 -5.29 -16.31
CA LEU A 85 2.97 -3.95 -16.27
C LEU A 85 3.56 -3.10 -17.38
N GLU A 86 2.71 -2.38 -18.12
CA GLU A 86 3.11 -1.39 -19.13
C GLU A 86 2.16 -0.19 -19.04
N ARG A 87 2.72 0.98 -18.74
CA ARG A 87 1.96 2.23 -18.68
C ARG A 87 1.72 2.80 -20.07
N PRO A 88 0.56 3.44 -20.27
CA PRO A 88 -0.57 3.55 -19.34
C PRO A 88 -1.50 2.34 -19.38
N GLY A 89 -2.06 2.01 -18.23
CA GLY A 89 -3.28 1.20 -18.13
C GLY A 89 -3.14 -0.30 -18.30
N LYS A 90 -1.98 -0.84 -18.62
CA LYS A 90 -1.83 -2.25 -18.93
C LYS A 90 -1.19 -3.02 -17.78
N LEU A 91 -1.82 -4.13 -17.41
CA LEU A 91 -1.37 -5.04 -16.36
C LEU A 91 -1.80 -6.46 -16.70
N ARG A 92 -0.98 -7.43 -16.32
CA ARG A 92 -1.34 -8.83 -16.32
C ARG A 92 -0.76 -9.52 -15.10
N PHE A 93 -1.60 -10.33 -14.45
CA PHE A 93 -1.20 -11.31 -13.45
C PHE A 93 -1.52 -12.70 -13.97
N ASP A 94 -0.50 -13.55 -14.02
CA ASP A 94 -0.63 -14.98 -14.27
C ASP A 94 -0.32 -15.69 -12.95
N TYR A 95 -1.34 -16.32 -12.37
CA TYR A 95 -1.20 -17.03 -11.11
C TYR A 95 -0.62 -18.43 -11.36
N ASP A 96 0.21 -18.89 -10.41
CA ASP A 96 0.81 -20.21 -10.45
C ASP A 96 -0.21 -21.31 -10.10
N ALA A 97 0.03 -22.51 -10.62
CA ALA A 97 -0.77 -23.68 -10.27
C ALA A 97 -0.84 -23.88 -8.74
N PRO A 98 -1.96 -24.36 -8.19
CA PRO A 98 -3.13 -24.85 -8.90
C PRO A 98 -4.13 -23.78 -9.34
N SER A 99 -3.84 -22.50 -9.16
CA SER A 99 -4.72 -21.41 -9.57
C SER A 99 -4.66 -21.21 -11.09
N THR A 100 -5.81 -21.15 -11.72
CA THR A 100 -5.96 -20.81 -13.14
C THR A 100 -6.45 -19.38 -13.35
N LEU A 101 -6.43 -18.60 -12.25
CA LEU A 101 -6.85 -17.20 -12.24
C LEU A 101 -5.92 -16.36 -13.11
N LYS A 102 -6.51 -15.42 -13.82
CA LYS A 102 -5.83 -14.37 -14.59
C LYS A 102 -6.48 -13.03 -14.34
N VAL A 103 -5.67 -12.01 -14.25
CA VAL A 103 -6.11 -10.62 -14.23
C VAL A 103 -5.42 -9.91 -15.38
N ILE A 104 -6.20 -9.31 -16.28
CA ILE A 104 -5.67 -8.61 -17.46
C ILE A 104 -6.30 -7.23 -17.54
N ALA A 105 -5.48 -6.18 -17.56
CA ALA A 105 -5.91 -4.83 -17.89
C ALA A 105 -5.33 -4.44 -19.27
N ASP A 106 -6.18 -3.96 -20.18
CA ASP A 106 -5.82 -3.62 -21.56
C ASP A 106 -5.67 -2.11 -21.82
N GLY A 107 -5.85 -1.31 -20.77
CA GLY A 107 -5.87 0.16 -20.81
C GLY A 107 -7.27 0.76 -20.68
N ARG A 108 -8.32 -0.02 -20.86
CA ARG A 108 -9.73 0.40 -20.75
C ARG A 108 -10.49 -0.40 -19.69
N ASN A 109 -10.34 -1.71 -19.75
CA ASN A 109 -11.02 -2.65 -18.89
C ASN A 109 -10.02 -3.51 -18.12
N VAL A 110 -10.48 -4.06 -17.00
CA VAL A 110 -9.85 -5.13 -16.25
C VAL A 110 -10.73 -6.36 -16.39
N ALA A 111 -10.17 -7.45 -16.90
CA ALA A 111 -10.79 -8.76 -16.94
C ALA A 111 -10.20 -9.63 -15.84
N VAL A 112 -11.04 -10.22 -15.01
CA VAL A 112 -10.67 -11.16 -13.95
C VAL A 112 -11.40 -12.46 -14.21
N GLY A 113 -10.67 -13.55 -14.37
CA GLY A 113 -11.33 -14.81 -14.66
C GLY A 113 -10.41 -16.02 -14.69
N ASN A 114 -11.05 -17.16 -14.89
CA ASN A 114 -10.40 -18.44 -15.06
C ASN A 114 -10.29 -18.73 -16.56
N GLY A 115 -9.05 -18.74 -17.07
CA GLY A 115 -8.81 -18.97 -18.50
C GLY A 115 -9.07 -20.41 -18.98
N GLU A 116 -9.23 -21.39 -18.09
CA GLU A 116 -9.59 -22.77 -18.45
C GLU A 116 -11.11 -22.99 -18.52
N LEU A 117 -11.86 -22.27 -17.66
CA LEU A 117 -13.31 -22.36 -17.58
C LEU A 117 -14.02 -21.29 -18.42
N ASP A 118 -13.28 -20.44 -19.13
CA ASP A 118 -13.78 -19.28 -19.90
C ASP A 118 -14.75 -18.38 -19.12
N THR A 119 -14.57 -18.32 -17.78
CA THR A 119 -15.40 -17.49 -16.92
C THR A 119 -14.68 -16.18 -16.62
N TRP A 120 -15.25 -15.06 -17.06
CA TRP A 120 -14.64 -13.76 -16.96
C TRP A 120 -15.59 -12.70 -16.41
N ASN A 121 -15.10 -11.86 -15.51
CA ASN A 121 -15.76 -10.66 -15.03
C ASN A 121 -15.03 -9.43 -15.54
N PHE A 122 -15.78 -8.41 -15.98
CA PHE A 122 -15.23 -7.18 -16.53
C PHE A 122 -15.53 -6.00 -15.66
N TYR A 123 -14.53 -5.16 -15.49
CA TYR A 123 -14.63 -3.91 -14.75
C TYR A 123 -13.98 -2.79 -15.57
N PRO A 124 -14.62 -1.61 -15.72
CA PRO A 124 -13.92 -0.46 -16.27
C PRO A 124 -12.68 -0.15 -15.42
N LEU A 125 -11.51 -0.03 -16.03
CA LEU A 125 -10.25 0.25 -15.31
C LEU A 125 -10.37 1.50 -14.44
N SER A 126 -11.05 2.54 -14.95
CA SER A 126 -11.28 3.80 -14.22
C SER A 126 -12.08 3.67 -12.92
N ARG A 127 -12.77 2.55 -12.72
CA ARG A 127 -13.53 2.25 -11.49
C ARG A 127 -12.80 1.30 -10.56
N THR A 128 -11.55 1.02 -10.83
CA THR A 128 -10.71 0.13 -10.02
C THR A 128 -9.55 0.90 -9.40
N PRO A 129 -9.07 0.50 -8.20
CA PRO A 129 -7.86 1.07 -7.61
C PRO A 129 -6.61 0.95 -8.49
N LEU A 130 -6.61 0.00 -9.42
CA LEU A 130 -5.52 -0.20 -10.38
C LEU A 130 -5.33 1.00 -11.31
N SER A 131 -6.38 1.79 -11.57
CA SER A 131 -6.28 2.97 -12.42
C SER A 131 -5.21 3.95 -11.95
N LEU A 132 -5.07 4.12 -10.63
CA LEU A 132 -4.03 4.96 -10.05
C LEU A 132 -2.62 4.38 -10.28
N LEU A 133 -2.43 3.08 -9.98
CA LEU A 133 -1.14 2.41 -10.13
C LEU A 133 -0.69 2.35 -11.59
N LEU A 134 -1.63 2.31 -12.53
CA LEU A 134 -1.39 2.17 -13.97
C LEU A 134 -1.44 3.50 -14.73
N ALA A 135 -1.67 4.62 -14.06
CA ALA A 135 -1.66 5.95 -14.68
C ALA A 135 -0.30 6.26 -15.33
N ASP A 136 -0.31 6.99 -16.43
CA ASP A 136 0.93 7.44 -17.08
C ASP A 136 1.72 8.39 -16.18
N LYS A 137 1.00 9.25 -15.46
CA LYS A 137 1.53 10.15 -14.43
C LYS A 137 0.70 10.02 -13.17
N ILE A 138 1.37 9.74 -12.07
CA ILE A 138 0.74 9.65 -10.75
C ILE A 138 0.88 11.02 -10.09
N ASP A 139 -0.25 11.66 -9.81
CA ASP A 139 -0.32 12.91 -9.10
C ASP A 139 -0.84 12.65 -7.67
N LEU A 140 0.03 12.85 -6.69
CA LEU A 140 -0.29 12.69 -5.27
C LEU A 140 -0.49 14.05 -4.56
N GLN A 141 -0.47 15.17 -5.29
CA GLN A 141 -0.58 16.51 -4.67
C GLN A 141 -1.98 16.84 -4.18
N ASN A 142 -3.01 16.11 -4.60
CA ASN A 142 -4.40 16.44 -4.29
C ASN A 142 -5.06 15.36 -3.41
N ARG A 143 -5.70 15.82 -2.34
CA ARG A 143 -6.77 15.21 -1.50
C ARG A 143 -6.77 13.68 -1.28
N MET A 144 -6.03 12.93 -2.13
CA MET A 144 -5.97 11.46 -2.08
C MET A 144 -4.98 10.95 -1.03
N VAL A 145 -3.93 11.73 -0.70
CA VAL A 145 -2.93 11.30 0.30
C VAL A 145 -3.48 11.56 1.69
N ARG A 146 -3.73 10.49 2.43
CA ARG A 146 -4.19 10.54 3.83
C ARG A 146 -3.02 10.52 4.81
N ASP A 147 -1.95 9.80 4.47
CA ASP A 147 -0.79 9.66 5.34
C ASP A 147 0.47 9.34 4.53
N VAL A 148 1.62 9.86 4.98
CA VAL A 148 2.95 9.51 4.47
C VAL A 148 3.88 9.32 5.66
N ARG A 149 4.46 8.14 5.78
CA ARG A 149 5.38 7.81 6.86
C ARG A 149 6.57 7.02 6.36
N GLN A 150 7.70 7.20 7.00
CA GLN A 150 8.91 6.44 6.76
C GLN A 150 9.21 5.55 7.98
N GLN A 151 9.41 4.27 7.73
CA GLN A 151 9.71 3.30 8.77
C GLN A 151 10.58 2.16 8.21
N SER A 152 11.66 1.85 8.90
CA SER A 152 12.50 0.68 8.59
C SER A 152 12.97 0.59 7.13
N GLY A 153 13.33 1.74 6.53
CA GLY A 153 13.80 1.80 5.15
C GLY A 153 12.71 1.76 4.09
N LEU A 154 11.44 1.79 4.50
CA LEU A 154 10.27 1.87 3.62
C LEU A 154 9.58 3.22 3.77
N THR A 155 9.04 3.72 2.67
CA THR A 155 8.10 4.85 2.66
C THR A 155 6.71 4.30 2.37
N VAL A 156 5.80 4.54 3.31
CA VAL A 156 4.40 4.12 3.22
C VAL A 156 3.56 5.33 2.86
N ILE A 157 2.76 5.20 1.80
CA ILE A 157 1.82 6.23 1.33
C ILE A 157 0.42 5.62 1.40
N VAL A 158 -0.46 6.25 2.19
CA VAL A 158 -1.86 5.84 2.32
C VAL A 158 -2.73 6.79 1.49
N LEU A 159 -3.46 6.22 0.56
CA LEU A 159 -4.35 6.92 -0.35
C LEU A 159 -5.80 6.54 -0.07
N GLY A 160 -6.70 7.49 -0.16
CA GLY A 160 -8.12 7.24 -0.02
C GLY A 160 -8.91 8.45 -0.50
N ASP A 161 -9.78 8.21 -1.46
CA ASP A 161 -10.73 9.21 -1.98
C ASP A 161 -12.06 8.53 -2.27
N ASN A 162 -13.06 8.85 -1.47
CA ASN A 162 -14.40 8.28 -1.58
C ASN A 162 -15.08 8.61 -2.92
N SER A 163 -14.63 9.66 -3.62
CA SER A 163 -15.17 10.05 -4.92
C SER A 163 -14.67 9.19 -6.08
N VAL A 164 -13.45 8.60 -5.95
CA VAL A 164 -12.81 7.82 -7.02
C VAL A 164 -12.90 6.32 -6.76
N PHE A 165 -12.65 5.88 -5.51
CA PHE A 165 -12.54 4.46 -5.16
C PHE A 165 -13.65 3.98 -4.22
N GLY A 166 -14.65 4.82 -3.92
CA GLY A 166 -15.60 4.57 -2.84
C GLY A 166 -14.88 4.60 -1.49
N ASP A 167 -15.33 3.80 -0.53
CA ASP A 167 -14.74 3.72 0.81
C ASP A 167 -13.44 2.86 0.86
N GLN A 168 -12.77 2.67 -0.28
CA GLN A 168 -11.55 1.88 -0.34
C GLN A 168 -10.32 2.72 0.03
N VAL A 169 -9.35 2.06 0.64
CA VAL A 169 -8.04 2.64 0.99
C VAL A 169 -6.94 1.86 0.28
N ILE A 170 -6.00 2.57 -0.31
CA ILE A 170 -4.83 1.98 -0.94
C ILE A 170 -3.60 2.35 -0.12
N THR A 171 -2.88 1.36 0.37
CA THR A 171 -1.59 1.55 1.04
C THR A 171 -0.48 1.10 0.11
N LEU A 172 0.43 2.00 -0.23
CA LEU A 172 1.60 1.72 -1.08
C LEU A 172 2.86 1.73 -0.23
N MET A 173 3.72 0.74 -0.40
CA MET A 173 5.02 0.66 0.27
C MET A 173 6.14 0.67 -0.75
N PHE A 174 7.00 1.67 -0.63
CA PHE A 174 8.16 1.87 -1.49
C PHE A 174 9.45 1.72 -0.69
N ASP A 175 10.48 1.20 -1.32
CA ASP A 175 11.83 1.32 -0.79
C ASP A 175 12.23 2.81 -0.71
N SER A 176 12.68 3.28 0.45
CA SER A 176 12.96 4.70 0.66
C SER A 176 14.20 5.20 -0.08
N LYS A 177 15.07 4.29 -0.54
CA LYS A 177 16.31 4.64 -1.25
C LYS A 177 16.15 4.53 -2.76
N THR A 178 15.52 3.45 -3.24
CA THR A 178 15.38 3.16 -4.66
C THR A 178 14.05 3.65 -5.25
N PHE A 179 13.08 4.00 -4.38
CA PHE A 179 11.69 4.35 -4.75
C PHE A 179 10.96 3.25 -5.52
N GLU A 180 11.46 2.01 -5.45
CA GLU A 180 10.79 0.87 -6.05
C GLU A 180 9.57 0.47 -5.23
N LEU A 181 8.45 0.20 -5.90
CA LEU A 181 7.26 -0.35 -5.26
C LEU A 181 7.54 -1.77 -4.80
N ARG A 182 7.38 -2.03 -3.50
CA ARG A 182 7.57 -3.34 -2.87
C ARG A 182 6.26 -4.04 -2.61
N GLN A 183 5.24 -3.27 -2.24
CA GLN A 183 3.96 -3.82 -1.83
C GLN A 183 2.85 -2.80 -2.03
N TRP A 184 1.64 -3.29 -2.30
CA TRP A 184 0.43 -2.51 -2.06
C TRP A 184 -0.62 -3.34 -1.34
N THR A 185 -1.49 -2.66 -0.61
CA THR A 185 -2.66 -3.24 0.05
C THR A 185 -3.88 -2.44 -0.35
N ILE A 186 -4.95 -3.12 -0.72
CA ILE A 186 -6.27 -2.55 -0.95
C ILE A 186 -7.14 -3.00 0.21
N THR A 187 -7.63 -2.03 0.99
CA THR A 187 -8.61 -2.26 2.05
C THR A 187 -9.98 -1.89 1.49
N ASP A 188 -10.90 -2.84 1.46
CA ASP A 188 -12.26 -2.62 0.95
C ASP A 188 -13.16 -1.87 1.97
N ALA A 189 -14.39 -1.52 1.57
CA ALA A 189 -15.34 -0.83 2.41
C ALA A 189 -15.75 -1.60 3.68
N GLN A 190 -15.50 -2.90 3.74
CA GLN A 190 -15.72 -3.77 4.90
C GLN A 190 -14.46 -3.90 5.79
N GLY A 191 -13.38 -3.17 5.47
CA GLY A 191 -12.11 -3.25 6.19
C GLY A 191 -11.30 -4.51 5.90
N LYS A 192 -11.55 -5.19 4.79
CA LYS A 192 -10.84 -6.42 4.40
C LYS A 192 -9.68 -6.08 3.48
N ASP A 193 -8.52 -6.63 3.79
CA ASP A 193 -7.28 -6.37 3.07
C ASP A 193 -7.01 -7.42 1.98
N THR A 194 -6.59 -6.92 0.83
CA THR A 194 -5.90 -7.71 -0.20
C THR A 194 -4.52 -7.10 -0.40
N THR A 195 -3.48 -7.85 -0.08
CA THR A 195 -2.09 -7.40 -0.15
C THR A 195 -1.36 -8.10 -1.28
N VAL A 196 -0.59 -7.37 -2.06
CA VAL A 196 0.31 -7.89 -3.09
C VAL A 196 1.73 -7.43 -2.80
N ILE A 197 2.64 -8.39 -2.66
CA ILE A 197 4.07 -8.17 -2.49
C ILE A 197 4.76 -8.48 -3.81
N LEU A 198 5.70 -7.63 -4.22
CA LEU A 198 6.48 -7.78 -5.45
C LEU A 198 7.90 -8.25 -5.14
N SER A 199 8.41 -9.14 -5.99
CA SER A 199 9.79 -9.62 -5.93
C SER A 199 10.37 -9.79 -7.34
N ASN A 200 11.70 -9.89 -7.44
CA ASN A 200 12.42 -10.11 -8.69
C ASN A 200 12.02 -9.12 -9.81
N VAL A 201 11.77 -7.86 -9.42
CA VAL A 201 11.28 -6.81 -10.33
C VAL A 201 12.37 -6.41 -11.32
N ARG A 202 12.02 -6.34 -12.60
CA ARG A 202 12.83 -5.82 -13.70
C ARG A 202 12.05 -4.75 -14.42
N THR A 203 12.67 -3.63 -14.69
CA THR A 203 12.07 -2.47 -15.36
C THR A 203 12.59 -2.32 -16.80
N GLY A 204 11.92 -1.52 -17.62
CA GLY A 204 12.33 -1.24 -18.99
C GLY A 204 12.16 -2.41 -19.97
N VAL A 205 11.30 -3.37 -19.64
CA VAL A 205 11.04 -4.58 -20.43
C VAL A 205 10.11 -4.25 -21.59
N LYS A 206 10.40 -4.79 -22.77
CA LYS A 206 9.49 -4.71 -23.92
C LYS A 206 8.58 -5.92 -23.97
N PHE A 207 7.29 -5.69 -24.13
CA PHE A 207 6.28 -6.74 -24.22
C PHE A 207 5.72 -6.87 -25.64
N GLY A 208 5.36 -8.11 -26.00
CA GLY A 208 4.61 -8.38 -27.23
C GLY A 208 3.17 -7.87 -27.11
N ARG A 209 2.54 -7.52 -28.23
CA ARG A 209 1.17 -6.97 -28.27
C ARG A 209 0.10 -7.87 -27.64
N SER A 210 0.34 -9.17 -27.61
CA SER A 210 -0.59 -10.16 -27.08
C SER A 210 -0.60 -10.26 -25.54
N VAL A 211 0.45 -9.77 -24.86
CA VAL A 211 0.59 -9.93 -23.39
C VAL A 211 -0.60 -9.36 -22.63
N PHE A 212 -1.11 -8.21 -23.05
CA PHE A 212 -2.19 -7.50 -22.38
C PHE A 212 -3.53 -7.60 -23.14
N ARG A 213 -3.64 -8.58 -24.05
CA ARG A 213 -4.88 -8.77 -24.81
C ARG A 213 -5.89 -9.53 -23.96
N ILE A 214 -7.05 -8.93 -23.76
CA ILE A 214 -8.23 -9.59 -23.21
C ILE A 214 -8.88 -10.41 -24.34
N PRO A 215 -9.20 -11.69 -24.15
CA PRO A 215 -9.78 -12.55 -25.20
C PRO A 215 -11.28 -12.30 -25.35
N TYR A 216 -11.69 -11.10 -25.76
CA TYR A 216 -13.09 -10.70 -25.91
C TYR A 216 -13.88 -11.66 -26.83
N ASP A 217 -13.24 -12.11 -27.92
CA ASP A 217 -13.89 -12.96 -28.91
C ASP A 217 -14.33 -14.32 -28.32
N GLN A 218 -13.52 -14.88 -27.42
CA GLN A 218 -13.83 -16.12 -26.71
C GLN A 218 -14.92 -15.91 -25.66
N ILE A 219 -14.88 -14.79 -24.98
CA ILE A 219 -15.79 -14.48 -23.88
C ILE A 219 -17.21 -14.16 -24.40
N MET A 220 -17.31 -13.45 -25.52
CA MET A 220 -18.59 -13.08 -26.13
C MET A 220 -19.26 -14.24 -26.88
N SER A 221 -18.50 -15.27 -27.23
CA SER A 221 -19.01 -16.46 -27.91
C SER A 221 -19.44 -17.59 -26.95
N SER A 222 -19.10 -17.49 -25.67
CA SER A 222 -19.58 -18.45 -24.67
C SER A 222 -21.08 -18.24 -24.43
N PRO A 223 -21.94 -19.27 -24.58
CA PRO A 223 -23.35 -19.12 -24.30
C PRO A 223 -23.54 -18.73 -22.83
N SER A 224 -24.20 -17.62 -22.59
CA SER A 224 -24.62 -17.25 -21.24
C SER A 224 -25.49 -18.38 -20.71
N SER A 225 -24.98 -19.09 -19.70
CA SER A 225 -25.83 -19.99 -18.92
C SER A 225 -26.82 -19.14 -18.13
N SER A 226 -27.91 -18.77 -18.80
CA SER A 226 -29.14 -18.34 -18.16
C SER A 226 -29.91 -19.62 -17.80
N ASP A 227 -29.85 -19.98 -16.54
CA ASP A 227 -30.88 -20.70 -15.81
C ASP A 227 -30.87 -20.23 -14.35
#